data_1e2ff018c664e15252baae754f7a48b1
#
_entry.id   1e2ff018c664e15252baae754f7a48b1
#
_cell.length_a   1.000
_cell.length_b   1.000
_cell.length_c   1.000
_cell.angle_alpha   90.00
_cell.angle_beta   90.00
_cell.angle_gamma   90.00
#
_symmetry.space_group_name_H-M   'P 1'
#
loop_
_entity.id
_entity.type
_entity.pdbx_description
1 polymer ?
#
loop_
_entity_poly.entity_id
_entity_poly.type
_entity_poly.pdbx_seq_one_letter_code
_entity_poly.pdbx_strand_id
1 'polypeptide(L)'
;TCEIYTDVPGVLTTDPRIVPNAKLLDEISCEEMLELSSVGASVLHPRAVEIARNYGIKLCVKSSQSDSSGTLLESQIQPLPLKRGSLELTKTVNSLEVLENQAVFSLSNIPDRPGIAAQIFEKLSEASINVDLIIQATNDGNNNDITFTVSELEVKKTAEQCELLTIQLGGEYNLKTNMTKLSIQGAGIMGRPSVSADLFDTLSQANINVRLIATSEIKVSCVIEINNIPKAIRFIAEKFKLSDTQIFVNPINEKQDQPEVRGIALDKNQVQVSFRKLPDRPGVAASICLALAENNLLFDTIVQSERISSSKTKDISLTMNKQDREKANLVFEDLTKKLPGSYIEDGPAIAKVSTVGAGMAFKVGTAGKIFRALADQNINIEMIATSEIRTSCIVLEKDCDKAVNA
;
A
#
# COMPACT_ATOMS: atom_id res chain seq x y z
N THR A 1 -8.73 21.67 20.55
CA THR A 1 -9.60 20.56 20.12
C THR A 1 -10.68 21.12 19.22
N CYS A 2 -10.98 20.44 18.12
CA CYS A 2 -12.09 20.74 17.23
C CYS A 2 -13.09 19.58 17.30
N GLU A 3 -14.35 19.86 17.59
CA GLU A 3 -15.41 18.84 17.59
C GLU A 3 -16.18 18.91 16.27
N ILE A 4 -16.40 17.75 15.65
CA ILE A 4 -17.17 17.59 14.43
C ILE A 4 -18.37 16.72 14.75
N TYR A 5 -19.56 17.28 14.58
CA TYR A 5 -20.81 16.59 14.80
C TYR A 5 -21.37 16.06 13.49
N THR A 6 -21.70 14.76 13.46
CA THR A 6 -22.18 14.04 12.28
C THR A 6 -23.39 13.16 12.65
N ASP A 7 -23.91 12.41 11.69
CA ASP A 7 -25.03 11.48 11.84
C ASP A 7 -24.63 10.10 12.42
N VAL A 8 -23.32 9.87 12.62
CA VAL A 8 -22.78 8.65 13.21
C VAL A 8 -22.19 8.91 14.61
N PRO A 9 -22.09 7.90 15.50
CA PRO A 9 -21.60 8.08 16.86
C PRO A 9 -20.11 8.43 16.96
N GLY A 10 -19.36 8.26 15.89
CA GLY A 10 -17.92 8.40 15.78
C GLY A 10 -17.37 7.45 14.71
N VAL A 11 -16.09 7.10 14.81
CA VAL A 11 -15.45 6.14 13.92
C VAL A 11 -15.67 4.73 14.46
N LEU A 12 -16.20 3.85 13.62
CA LEU A 12 -16.45 2.45 13.96
C LEU A 12 -15.34 1.55 13.39
N THR A 13 -15.19 0.37 13.98
CA THR A 13 -14.20 -0.64 13.51
C THR A 13 -14.45 -1.09 12.07
N THR A 14 -15.68 -0.99 11.57
CA THR A 14 -16.05 -1.21 10.17
C THR A 14 -17.45 -0.63 9.91
N ASP A 15 -17.98 -0.80 8.71
CA ASP A 15 -19.33 -0.35 8.34
C ASP A 15 -20.41 -1.18 9.07
N PRO A 16 -21.24 -0.56 9.95
CA PRO A 16 -22.26 -1.26 10.71
C PRO A 16 -23.40 -1.82 9.84
N ARG A 17 -23.52 -1.37 8.60
CA ARG A 17 -24.50 -1.91 7.63
C ARG A 17 -24.08 -3.29 7.11
N ILE A 18 -22.77 -3.59 7.16
CA ILE A 18 -22.19 -4.88 6.76
C ILE A 18 -21.97 -5.76 8.00
N VAL A 19 -21.41 -5.18 9.06
CA VAL A 19 -21.13 -5.86 10.33
C VAL A 19 -21.92 -5.16 11.44
N PRO A 20 -23.12 -5.63 11.81
CA PRO A 20 -23.97 -4.99 12.81
C PRO A 20 -23.33 -4.79 14.19
N ASN A 21 -22.34 -5.61 14.52
CA ASN A 21 -21.62 -5.57 15.80
C ASN A 21 -20.34 -4.69 15.73
N ALA A 22 -20.19 -3.84 14.71
CA ALA A 22 -19.09 -2.89 14.62
C ALA A 22 -19.05 -2.03 15.91
N LYS A 23 -17.82 -1.87 16.47
CA LYS A 23 -17.61 -1.16 17.74
C LYS A 23 -17.16 0.26 17.48
N LEU A 24 -17.61 1.18 18.33
CA LEU A 24 -17.09 2.55 18.36
C LEU A 24 -15.63 2.52 18.85
N LEU A 25 -14.76 3.24 18.15
CA LEU A 25 -13.38 3.47 18.57
C LEU A 25 -13.33 4.68 19.49
N ASP A 26 -12.75 4.54 20.69
CA ASP A 26 -12.55 5.67 21.59
C ASP A 26 -11.52 6.65 21.03
N GLU A 27 -10.47 6.09 20.40
CA GLU A 27 -9.38 6.86 19.80
C GLU A 27 -8.87 6.20 18.51
N ILE A 28 -8.34 7.02 17.61
CA ILE A 28 -7.66 6.60 16.39
C ILE A 28 -6.59 7.63 16.03
N SER A 29 -5.44 7.20 15.48
CA SER A 29 -4.46 8.15 14.97
C SER A 29 -4.94 8.83 13.69
N CYS A 30 -4.43 10.04 13.41
CA CYS A 30 -4.73 10.72 12.15
C CYS A 30 -4.25 9.90 10.94
N GLU A 31 -3.15 9.18 11.07
CA GLU A 31 -2.58 8.32 10.04
C GLU A 31 -3.54 7.16 9.70
N GLU A 32 -4.00 6.43 10.72
CA GLU A 32 -4.98 5.34 10.53
C GLU A 32 -6.30 5.87 9.96
N MET A 33 -6.77 7.04 10.43
CA MET A 33 -8.00 7.65 9.91
C MET A 33 -7.87 8.08 8.45
N LEU A 34 -6.71 8.58 8.02
CA LEU A 34 -6.45 8.90 6.61
C LEU A 34 -6.55 7.65 5.74
N GLU A 35 -5.93 6.54 6.16
CA GLU A 35 -6.02 5.27 5.44
C GLU A 35 -7.47 4.72 5.39
N LEU A 36 -8.22 4.79 6.50
CA LEU A 36 -9.62 4.35 6.53
C LEU A 36 -10.55 5.23 5.68
N SER A 37 -10.39 6.56 5.77
CA SER A 37 -11.29 7.50 5.10
C SER A 37 -11.16 7.48 3.58
N SER A 38 -9.99 7.10 3.07
CA SER A 38 -9.75 6.98 1.63
C SER A 38 -10.34 5.71 1.02
N VAL A 39 -10.54 4.68 1.84
CA VAL A 39 -11.00 3.34 1.39
C VAL A 39 -12.52 3.15 1.61
N GLY A 40 -13.26 4.22 1.87
CA GLY A 40 -14.73 4.16 1.96
C GLY A 40 -15.33 4.43 3.34
N ALA A 41 -14.51 4.59 4.39
CA ALA A 41 -15.01 5.04 5.70
C ALA A 41 -15.29 6.54 5.67
N SER A 42 -16.43 6.95 5.13
CA SER A 42 -16.81 8.35 4.88
C SER A 42 -17.27 9.12 6.12
N VAL A 43 -16.71 8.84 7.29
CA VAL A 43 -17.04 9.54 8.55
C VAL A 43 -16.48 10.96 8.58
N LEU A 44 -15.24 11.11 8.10
CA LEU A 44 -14.55 12.39 7.96
C LEU A 44 -14.02 12.55 6.54
N HIS A 45 -14.08 13.78 6.03
CA HIS A 45 -13.37 14.06 4.79
C HIS A 45 -11.85 14.00 5.02
N PRO A 46 -11.09 13.26 4.21
CA PRO A 46 -9.64 13.07 4.40
C PRO A 46 -8.86 14.38 4.56
N ARG A 47 -9.26 15.45 3.84
CA ARG A 47 -8.60 16.74 3.95
C ARG A 47 -8.75 17.40 5.33
N ALA A 48 -9.85 17.16 6.04
CA ALA A 48 -10.00 17.65 7.41
C ALA A 48 -9.02 16.96 8.36
N VAL A 49 -8.85 15.66 8.20
CA VAL A 49 -7.88 14.86 8.96
C VAL A 49 -6.44 15.27 8.62
N GLU A 50 -6.15 15.49 7.33
CA GLU A 50 -4.85 15.99 6.87
C GLU A 50 -4.46 17.33 7.52
N ILE A 51 -5.38 18.30 7.55
CA ILE A 51 -5.16 19.61 8.17
C ILE A 51 -4.92 19.44 9.67
N ALA A 52 -5.77 18.66 10.35
CA ALA A 52 -5.63 18.42 11.77
C ALA A 52 -4.28 17.77 12.12
N ARG A 53 -3.87 16.76 11.35
CA ARG A 53 -2.58 16.09 11.47
C ARG A 53 -1.41 17.06 11.35
N ASN A 54 -1.40 17.88 10.32
CA ASN A 54 -0.28 18.77 10.02
C ASN A 54 -0.12 19.91 11.01
N TYR A 55 -1.21 20.37 11.61
CA TYR A 55 -1.19 21.45 12.59
C TYR A 55 -1.32 20.97 14.04
N GLY A 56 -1.30 19.65 14.30
CA GLY A 56 -1.40 19.07 15.64
C GLY A 56 -2.74 19.39 16.31
N ILE A 57 -3.82 19.50 15.52
CA ILE A 57 -5.16 19.79 16.03
C ILE A 57 -5.82 18.47 16.43
N LYS A 58 -6.20 18.35 17.70
CA LYS A 58 -7.02 17.23 18.14
C LYS A 58 -8.43 17.39 17.60
N LEU A 59 -8.93 16.36 16.88
CA LEU A 59 -10.30 16.27 16.42
C LEU A 59 -11.09 15.32 17.32
N CYS A 60 -12.35 15.64 17.56
CA CYS A 60 -13.29 14.73 18.20
C CYS A 60 -14.53 14.61 17.32
N VAL A 61 -14.82 13.39 16.86
CA VAL A 61 -16.02 13.10 16.04
C VAL A 61 -17.12 12.59 16.93
N LYS A 62 -18.26 13.27 16.93
CA LYS A 62 -19.40 12.97 17.80
C LYS A 62 -20.70 12.90 17.01
N SER A 63 -21.69 12.23 17.57
CA SER A 63 -23.06 12.24 17.02
C SER A 63 -23.75 13.58 17.29
N SER A 64 -24.46 14.07 16.29
CA SER A 64 -25.43 15.20 16.47
C SER A 64 -26.75 14.75 17.08
N GLN A 65 -26.99 13.42 17.22
CA GLN A 65 -28.26 12.83 17.60
C GLN A 65 -28.21 12.05 18.92
N SER A 66 -27.04 11.86 19.51
CA SER A 66 -26.85 11.10 20.74
C SER A 66 -25.73 11.66 21.61
N ASP A 67 -25.74 11.35 22.90
CA ASP A 67 -24.70 11.73 23.86
C ASP A 67 -23.47 10.76 23.84
N SER A 68 -23.15 10.23 22.68
CA SER A 68 -21.97 9.37 22.50
C SER A 68 -20.68 10.14 22.84
N SER A 69 -19.72 9.47 23.49
CA SER A 69 -18.38 10.03 23.77
C SER A 69 -17.65 10.45 22.50
N GLY A 70 -17.98 9.82 21.37
CA GLY A 70 -17.32 10.03 20.09
C GLY A 70 -15.99 9.33 19.97
N THR A 71 -15.24 9.68 18.93
CA THR A 71 -13.88 9.18 18.66
C THR A 71 -12.91 10.35 18.68
N LEU A 72 -11.82 10.20 19.44
CA LEU A 72 -10.72 11.17 19.49
C LEU A 72 -9.69 10.84 18.41
N LEU A 73 -9.29 11.84 17.62
CA LEU A 73 -8.22 11.76 16.66
C LEU A 73 -7.03 12.60 17.12
N GLU A 74 -5.87 11.97 17.23
CA GLU A 74 -4.62 12.64 17.58
C GLU A 74 -3.54 12.39 16.52
N SER A 75 -2.71 13.42 16.27
CA SER A 75 -1.53 13.28 15.42
C SER A 75 -0.32 12.90 16.27
N GLN A 76 0.44 11.94 15.79
CA GLN A 76 1.72 11.55 16.41
C GLN A 76 2.92 12.37 15.86
N ILE A 77 2.66 13.26 14.89
CA ILE A 77 3.69 14.06 14.23
C ILE A 77 3.82 15.42 14.90
N GLN A 78 5.04 15.94 14.97
CA GLN A 78 5.26 17.32 15.43
C GLN A 78 4.54 18.31 14.52
N PRO A 79 3.75 19.23 15.09
CA PRO A 79 2.98 20.19 14.31
C PRO A 79 3.87 21.08 13.45
N LEU A 80 3.43 21.35 12.22
CA LEU A 80 4.06 22.35 11.37
C LEU A 80 3.84 23.75 11.95
N PRO A 81 4.82 24.65 11.87
CA PRO A 81 4.62 26.02 12.31
C PRO A 81 3.54 26.71 11.48
N LEU A 82 2.56 27.31 12.16
CA LEU A 82 1.49 28.09 11.54
C LEU A 82 2.07 29.29 10.79
N LYS A 83 2.09 29.23 9.47
CA LYS A 83 2.37 30.41 8.63
C LYS A 83 1.07 31.17 8.42
N ARG A 84 1.06 32.46 8.81
CA ARG A 84 -0.09 33.36 8.52
C ARG A 84 -0.30 33.45 7.00
N GLY A 85 -1.48 33.03 6.52
CA GLY A 85 -1.97 33.30 5.17
C GLY A 85 -2.28 32.10 4.28
N SER A 86 -1.94 30.86 4.64
CA SER A 86 -2.33 29.70 3.86
C SER A 86 -2.48 28.49 4.77
N LEU A 87 -3.68 27.97 4.87
CA LEU A 87 -3.99 26.65 5.45
C LEU A 87 -3.67 25.52 4.46
N GLU A 88 -3.33 25.87 3.23
CA GLU A 88 -2.97 24.90 2.22
C GLU A 88 -1.52 24.42 2.41
N LEU A 89 -1.34 23.13 2.26
CA LEU A 89 -0.02 22.51 2.34
C LEU A 89 0.91 23.11 1.27
N THR A 90 2.00 23.70 1.72
CA THR A 90 3.06 24.16 0.84
C THR A 90 3.93 23.00 0.33
N LYS A 91 3.88 21.84 1.00
CA LYS A 91 4.65 20.64 0.62
C LYS A 91 3.73 19.43 0.56
N THR A 92 3.80 18.70 -0.55
CA THR A 92 3.06 17.44 -0.74
C THR A 92 3.75 16.27 -0.05
N VAL A 93 5.07 16.29 0.04
CA VAL A 93 5.92 15.29 0.68
C VAL A 93 6.64 15.94 1.86
N ASN A 94 6.56 15.31 3.01
CA ASN A 94 7.11 15.82 4.27
C ASN A 94 8.42 15.15 4.67
N SER A 95 8.61 13.88 4.25
CA SER A 95 9.80 13.12 4.61
C SER A 95 10.16 12.06 3.57
N LEU A 96 11.42 11.65 3.61
CA LEU A 96 11.97 10.49 2.94
C LEU A 96 12.49 9.53 4.01
N GLU A 97 12.03 8.30 3.98
CA GLU A 97 12.55 7.21 4.80
C GLU A 97 13.34 6.25 3.93
N VAL A 98 14.47 5.81 4.44
CA VAL A 98 15.39 4.86 3.80
C VAL A 98 15.60 3.70 4.76
N LEU A 99 15.13 2.52 4.41
CA LEU A 99 15.34 1.31 5.18
C LEU A 99 16.32 0.41 4.43
N GLU A 100 17.55 0.40 4.90
CA GLU A 100 18.65 -0.36 4.31
C GLU A 100 18.61 -1.85 4.71
N ASN A 101 19.50 -2.64 4.13
CA ASN A 101 19.70 -4.05 4.48
C ASN A 101 18.40 -4.87 4.35
N GLN A 102 17.73 -4.69 3.23
CA GLN A 102 16.54 -5.46 2.87
C GLN A 102 16.89 -6.56 1.88
N ALA A 103 16.14 -7.65 1.95
CA ALA A 103 16.14 -8.71 0.95
C ALA A 103 14.74 -8.89 0.38
N VAL A 104 14.67 -9.20 -0.91
CA VAL A 104 13.44 -9.46 -1.65
C VAL A 104 13.36 -10.94 -1.96
N PHE A 105 12.29 -11.58 -1.52
CA PHE A 105 11.92 -12.94 -1.87
C PHE A 105 10.73 -12.91 -2.82
N SER A 106 10.82 -13.66 -3.92
CA SER A 106 9.74 -13.82 -4.88
C SER A 106 9.44 -15.30 -5.04
N LEU A 107 8.23 -15.73 -4.66
CA LEU A 107 7.69 -17.05 -4.92
C LEU A 107 6.90 -16.99 -6.21
N SER A 108 7.26 -17.78 -7.21
CA SER A 108 6.64 -17.74 -8.53
C SER A 108 6.06 -19.08 -8.93
N ASN A 109 5.08 -19.03 -9.84
CA ASN A 109 4.35 -20.21 -10.33
C ASN A 109 3.67 -21.01 -9.20
N ILE A 110 3.24 -20.34 -8.13
CA ILE A 110 2.47 -20.96 -7.06
C ILE A 110 0.98 -21.00 -7.43
N PRO A 111 0.22 -22.05 -6.97
CA PRO A 111 -1.20 -22.17 -7.33
C PRO A 111 -2.04 -20.97 -6.92
N ASP A 112 -2.92 -20.51 -7.80
CA ASP A 112 -3.91 -19.47 -7.49
C ASP A 112 -5.19 -20.11 -6.92
N ARG A 113 -5.29 -20.17 -5.61
CA ARG A 113 -6.47 -20.68 -4.89
C ARG A 113 -6.54 -20.14 -3.47
N PRO A 114 -7.74 -20.09 -2.86
CA PRO A 114 -7.90 -19.67 -1.49
C PRO A 114 -6.96 -20.41 -0.54
N GLY A 115 -6.34 -19.66 0.38
CA GLY A 115 -5.48 -20.20 1.44
C GLY A 115 -3.99 -20.25 1.12
N ILE A 116 -3.56 -20.05 -0.11
CA ILE A 116 -2.12 -20.07 -0.45
C ILE A 116 -1.36 -18.96 0.26
N ALA A 117 -1.84 -17.71 0.20
CA ALA A 117 -1.21 -16.60 0.91
C ALA A 117 -1.19 -16.85 2.43
N ALA A 118 -2.29 -17.35 3.00
CA ALA A 118 -2.35 -17.70 4.42
C ALA A 118 -1.26 -18.71 4.77
N GLN A 119 -1.15 -19.81 4.03
CA GLN A 119 -0.17 -20.88 4.27
C GLN A 119 1.27 -20.36 4.23
N ILE A 120 1.59 -19.48 3.28
CA ILE A 120 2.93 -18.89 3.16
C ILE A 120 3.24 -18.00 4.37
N PHE A 121 2.37 -17.04 4.70
CA PHE A 121 2.66 -16.05 5.73
C PHE A 121 2.48 -16.60 7.16
N GLU A 122 1.66 -17.61 7.38
CA GLU A 122 1.64 -18.37 8.62
C GLU A 122 2.95 -19.11 8.84
N LYS A 123 3.46 -19.78 7.80
CA LYS A 123 4.74 -20.49 7.87
C LYS A 123 5.91 -19.57 8.21
N LEU A 124 5.95 -18.40 7.60
CA LEU A 124 6.95 -17.36 7.91
C LEU A 124 6.77 -16.84 9.35
N SER A 125 5.53 -16.67 9.80
CA SER A 125 5.21 -16.25 11.17
C SER A 125 5.61 -17.28 12.22
N GLU A 126 5.33 -18.57 12.01
CA GLU A 126 5.75 -19.68 12.88
C GLU A 126 7.28 -19.68 13.06
N ALA A 127 7.99 -19.33 11.99
CA ALA A 127 9.43 -19.14 12.04
C ALA A 127 9.84 -17.78 12.63
N SER A 128 8.93 -16.96 13.15
CA SER A 128 9.17 -15.60 13.68
C SER A 128 9.90 -14.69 12.70
N ILE A 129 9.55 -14.76 11.41
CA ILE A 129 10.07 -13.91 10.34
C ILE A 129 9.15 -12.71 10.21
N ASN A 130 9.69 -11.50 10.32
CA ASN A 130 8.95 -10.27 10.09
C ASN A 130 9.00 -9.89 8.63
N VAL A 131 7.83 -9.76 8.02
CA VAL A 131 7.68 -9.38 6.60
C VAL A 131 7.18 -7.93 6.54
N ASP A 132 7.82 -7.08 5.73
CA ASP A 132 7.46 -5.66 5.63
C ASP A 132 6.51 -5.41 4.44
N LEU A 133 6.99 -5.48 3.20
CA LEU A 133 6.15 -5.34 2.02
C LEU A 133 5.70 -6.70 1.52
N ILE A 134 4.41 -6.84 1.23
CA ILE A 134 3.84 -8.02 0.58
C ILE A 134 3.12 -7.57 -0.67
N ILE A 135 3.47 -8.16 -1.79
CA ILE A 135 2.92 -7.89 -3.10
C ILE A 135 2.51 -9.21 -3.74
N GLN A 136 1.26 -9.30 -4.14
CA GLN A 136 0.78 -10.39 -4.97
C GLN A 136 0.17 -9.80 -6.23
N ALA A 137 0.52 -10.38 -7.38
CA ALA A 137 -0.12 -10.10 -8.65
C ALA A 137 -0.44 -11.43 -9.34
N THR A 138 -1.63 -11.50 -9.91
CA THR A 138 -2.07 -12.67 -10.69
C THR A 138 -1.28 -12.74 -12.00
N ASN A 139 -0.79 -13.92 -12.35
CA ASN A 139 -0.14 -14.22 -13.63
C ASN A 139 -1.10 -14.83 -14.64
N ASP A 140 -0.63 -14.98 -15.90
CA ASP A 140 -1.32 -15.77 -16.90
C ASP A 140 -1.46 -17.23 -16.40
N GLY A 141 -2.70 -17.76 -16.32
CA GLY A 141 -2.94 -19.20 -16.18
C GLY A 141 -2.92 -19.76 -14.75
N ASN A 142 -3.86 -19.43 -13.90
CA ASN A 142 -4.11 -20.04 -12.58
C ASN A 142 -2.91 -20.13 -11.62
N ASN A 143 -1.86 -19.33 -11.84
CA ASN A 143 -0.71 -19.22 -10.97
C ASN A 143 -0.50 -17.79 -10.51
N ASN A 144 0.04 -17.64 -9.31
CA ASN A 144 0.37 -16.36 -8.71
C ASN A 144 1.87 -16.21 -8.47
N ASP A 145 2.31 -14.95 -8.46
CA ASP A 145 3.59 -14.57 -7.91
C ASP A 145 3.36 -13.76 -6.63
N ILE A 146 4.02 -14.19 -5.55
CA ILE A 146 4.02 -13.46 -4.28
C ILE A 146 5.44 -13.01 -3.99
N THR A 147 5.61 -11.71 -3.85
CA THR A 147 6.89 -11.09 -3.53
C THR A 147 6.80 -10.36 -2.21
N PHE A 148 7.82 -10.50 -1.37
CA PHE A 148 7.86 -9.83 -0.08
C PHE A 148 9.28 -9.43 0.31
N THR A 149 9.38 -8.49 1.24
CA THR A 149 10.68 -8.04 1.78
C THR A 149 10.84 -8.47 3.22
N VAL A 150 12.08 -8.80 3.56
CA VAL A 150 12.53 -9.09 4.94
C VAL A 150 13.86 -8.38 5.21
N SER A 151 14.21 -8.25 6.48
CA SER A 151 15.57 -7.82 6.86
C SER A 151 16.63 -8.82 6.37
N GLU A 152 17.80 -8.34 5.95
CA GLU A 152 18.91 -9.23 5.57
C GLU A 152 19.34 -10.17 6.69
N LEU A 153 19.09 -9.81 7.95
CA LEU A 153 19.35 -10.68 9.11
C LEU A 153 18.50 -11.96 9.10
N GLU A 154 17.36 -11.93 8.43
CA GLU A 154 16.42 -13.07 8.38
C GLU A 154 16.55 -13.89 7.10
N VAL A 155 17.44 -13.53 6.18
CA VAL A 155 17.58 -14.15 4.84
C VAL A 155 17.74 -15.66 4.93
N LYS A 156 18.66 -16.15 5.75
CA LYS A 156 18.93 -17.59 5.84
C LYS A 156 17.69 -18.37 6.27
N LYS A 157 17.04 -17.90 7.32
CA LYS A 157 15.85 -18.51 7.88
C LYS A 157 14.67 -18.45 6.90
N THR A 158 14.53 -17.33 6.21
CA THR A 158 13.49 -17.14 5.18
C THR A 158 13.71 -18.05 3.98
N ALA A 159 14.96 -18.20 3.53
CA ALA A 159 15.29 -19.10 2.42
C ALA A 159 14.94 -20.57 2.74
N GLU A 160 15.25 -21.04 3.95
CA GLU A 160 14.86 -22.37 4.43
C GLU A 160 13.34 -22.58 4.38
N GLN A 161 12.54 -21.57 4.78
CA GLN A 161 11.07 -21.67 4.70
C GLN A 161 10.57 -21.61 3.26
N CYS A 162 11.14 -20.76 2.41
CA CYS A 162 10.77 -20.69 0.99
C CYS A 162 11.05 -21.99 0.25
N GLU A 163 12.16 -22.63 0.54
CA GLU A 163 12.48 -23.95 -0.04
C GLU A 163 11.43 -25.01 0.34
N LEU A 164 11.04 -25.07 1.62
CA LEU A 164 9.99 -25.97 2.07
C LEU A 164 8.64 -25.67 1.42
N LEU A 165 8.29 -24.39 1.30
CA LEU A 165 7.07 -23.94 0.66
C LEU A 165 7.02 -24.30 -0.84
N THR A 166 8.11 -24.13 -1.57
CA THR A 166 8.16 -24.50 -3.00
C THR A 166 8.09 -26.01 -3.22
N ILE A 167 8.65 -26.82 -2.32
CA ILE A 167 8.48 -28.27 -2.34
C ILE A 167 7.01 -28.65 -2.12
N GLN A 168 6.31 -27.96 -1.22
CA GLN A 168 4.94 -28.27 -0.85
C GLN A 168 3.89 -27.76 -1.83
N LEU A 169 4.07 -26.54 -2.34
CA LEU A 169 3.11 -25.84 -3.20
C LEU A 169 3.40 -26.01 -4.69
N GLY A 170 4.61 -26.41 -5.03
CA GLY A 170 5.17 -26.25 -6.36
C GLY A 170 5.74 -24.86 -6.58
N GLY A 171 6.22 -24.58 -7.79
CA GLY A 171 6.84 -23.31 -8.15
C GLY A 171 8.30 -23.21 -7.77
N GLU A 172 8.78 -22.01 -7.73
CA GLU A 172 10.18 -21.70 -7.44
C GLU A 172 10.29 -20.40 -6.64
N TYR A 173 11.42 -20.19 -5.95
CA TYR A 173 11.68 -18.91 -5.31
C TYR A 173 12.97 -18.27 -5.83
N ASN A 174 12.99 -16.95 -5.82
CA ASN A 174 14.15 -16.12 -6.11
C ASN A 174 14.46 -15.21 -4.94
N LEU A 175 15.74 -14.99 -4.69
CA LEU A 175 16.26 -14.13 -3.64
C LEU A 175 17.13 -13.03 -4.25
N LYS A 176 16.84 -11.78 -3.85
CA LYS A 176 17.73 -10.64 -4.09
C LYS A 176 18.10 -9.98 -2.77
N THR A 177 19.37 -9.90 -2.51
CA THR A 177 19.97 -9.20 -1.36
C THR A 177 20.51 -7.84 -1.76
N ASN A 178 21.04 -7.09 -0.81
CA ASN A 178 21.56 -5.74 -1.03
C ASN A 178 20.50 -4.78 -1.58
N MET A 179 19.30 -4.87 -1.03
CA MET A 179 18.17 -4.01 -1.38
C MET A 179 17.91 -2.97 -0.30
N THR A 180 17.23 -1.92 -0.70
CA THR A 180 16.82 -0.83 0.19
C THR A 180 15.41 -0.40 -0.15
N LYS A 181 14.57 -0.25 0.88
CA LYS A 181 13.25 0.38 0.73
C LYS A 181 13.38 1.89 0.89
N LEU A 182 12.91 2.64 -0.09
CA LEU A 182 12.73 4.09 -0.05
C LEU A 182 11.24 4.39 0.04
N SER A 183 10.88 5.29 0.93
CA SER A 183 9.49 5.71 1.10
C SER A 183 9.39 7.22 1.21
N ILE A 184 8.65 7.87 0.33
CA ILE A 184 8.24 9.26 0.52
C ILE A 184 6.92 9.26 1.29
N GLN A 185 6.80 10.18 2.24
CA GLN A 185 5.61 10.29 3.08
C GLN A 185 5.10 11.74 3.11
N GLY A 186 3.78 11.88 3.05
CA GLY A 186 3.12 13.17 3.17
C GLY A 186 1.61 13.04 2.93
N ALA A 187 0.80 13.73 3.72
CA ALA A 187 -0.65 13.74 3.52
C ALA A 187 -1.05 14.41 2.19
N GLY A 188 -0.16 15.17 1.57
CA GLY A 188 -0.37 15.74 0.24
C GLY A 188 -0.23 14.75 -0.92
N ILE A 189 0.08 13.48 -0.66
CA ILE A 189 0.13 12.41 -1.67
C ILE A 189 -1.27 12.02 -2.10
N MET A 190 -2.20 11.97 -1.14
CA MET A 190 -3.57 11.55 -1.35
C MET A 190 -4.26 12.33 -2.48
N GLY A 191 -4.87 11.61 -3.42
CA GLY A 191 -5.59 12.20 -4.54
C GLY A 191 -4.70 12.95 -5.54
N ARG A 192 -3.37 12.80 -5.49
CA ARG A 192 -2.41 13.47 -6.37
C ARG A 192 -1.49 12.46 -7.08
N PRO A 193 -1.91 11.90 -8.20
CA PRO A 193 -1.13 10.92 -8.94
C PRO A 193 0.23 11.47 -9.41
N SER A 194 0.34 12.81 -9.53
CA SER A 194 1.58 13.47 -9.90
C SER A 194 2.72 13.24 -8.91
N VAL A 195 2.44 13.02 -7.62
CA VAL A 195 3.49 12.80 -6.61
C VAL A 195 4.20 11.47 -6.83
N SER A 196 3.44 10.39 -7.09
CA SER A 196 4.02 9.09 -7.46
C SER A 196 4.75 9.16 -8.80
N ALA A 197 4.17 9.86 -9.78
CA ALA A 197 4.81 10.11 -11.07
C ALA A 197 6.14 10.85 -10.92
N ASP A 198 6.17 11.90 -10.10
CA ASP A 198 7.37 12.67 -9.80
C ASP A 198 8.46 11.84 -9.12
N LEU A 199 8.09 10.94 -8.18
CA LEU A 199 9.05 10.04 -7.56
C LEU A 199 9.70 9.09 -8.57
N PHE A 200 8.88 8.41 -9.38
CA PHE A 200 9.39 7.43 -10.33
C PHE A 200 10.15 8.09 -11.49
N ASP A 201 9.71 9.27 -11.93
CA ASP A 201 10.46 10.07 -12.94
C ASP A 201 11.82 10.50 -12.39
N THR A 202 11.87 10.97 -11.14
CA THR A 202 13.12 11.34 -10.48
C THR A 202 14.10 10.17 -10.41
N LEU A 203 13.62 8.97 -10.04
CA LEU A 203 14.45 7.77 -10.03
C LEU A 203 14.88 7.35 -11.45
N SER A 204 14.00 7.52 -12.43
CA SER A 204 14.32 7.27 -13.84
C SER A 204 15.41 8.20 -14.37
N GLN A 205 15.31 9.50 -14.11
CA GLN A 205 16.35 10.48 -14.47
C GLN A 205 17.68 10.20 -13.81
N ALA A 206 17.65 9.62 -12.60
CA ALA A 206 18.81 9.10 -11.91
C ALA A 206 19.31 7.76 -12.47
N ASN A 207 18.68 7.18 -13.52
CA ASN A 207 18.95 5.86 -14.05
C ASN A 207 18.90 4.76 -12.96
N ILE A 208 17.93 4.86 -12.04
CA ILE A 208 17.70 3.90 -10.97
C ILE A 208 16.49 3.05 -11.33
N ASN A 209 16.68 1.73 -11.39
CA ASN A 209 15.58 0.81 -11.62
C ASN A 209 14.85 0.49 -10.32
N VAL A 210 13.51 0.51 -10.37
CA VAL A 210 12.64 0.16 -9.26
C VAL A 210 12.27 -1.31 -9.37
N ARG A 211 12.44 -2.07 -8.28
CA ARG A 211 12.17 -3.51 -8.22
C ARG A 211 10.75 -3.80 -7.75
N LEU A 212 10.34 -3.18 -6.65
CA LEU A 212 9.01 -3.29 -6.08
C LEU A 212 8.41 -1.91 -5.88
N ILE A 213 7.11 -1.83 -6.00
CA ILE A 213 6.33 -0.63 -5.72
C ILE A 213 5.17 -1.02 -4.80
N ALA A 214 4.97 -0.25 -3.75
CA ALA A 214 3.80 -0.32 -2.88
C ALA A 214 3.34 1.10 -2.55
N THR A 215 2.05 1.32 -2.62
CA THR A 215 1.45 2.64 -2.38
C THR A 215 0.39 2.57 -1.30
N SER A 216 0.33 3.63 -0.51
CA SER A 216 -0.79 3.94 0.38
C SER A 216 -1.21 5.39 0.18
N GLU A 217 -2.20 5.86 0.93
CA GLU A 217 -2.72 7.21 0.78
C GLU A 217 -1.72 8.31 1.15
N ILE A 218 -0.85 8.00 2.08
CA ILE A 218 0.11 8.95 2.64
C ILE A 218 1.57 8.57 2.38
N LYS A 219 1.81 7.41 1.75
CA LYS A 219 3.16 6.87 1.55
C LYS A 219 3.29 6.17 0.22
N VAL A 220 4.37 6.46 -0.51
CA VAL A 220 4.77 5.73 -1.71
C VAL A 220 6.13 5.11 -1.43
N SER A 221 6.18 3.79 -1.48
CA SER A 221 7.37 2.99 -1.19
C SER A 221 7.86 2.29 -2.44
N CYS A 222 9.17 2.21 -2.60
CA CYS A 222 9.79 1.42 -3.64
C CYS A 222 11.08 0.77 -3.15
N VAL A 223 11.45 -0.33 -3.77
CA VAL A 223 12.69 -1.05 -3.47
C VAL A 223 13.68 -0.86 -4.60
N ILE A 224 14.91 -0.47 -4.24
CA ILE A 224 16.03 -0.26 -5.16
C ILE A 224 17.26 -1.01 -4.67
N GLU A 225 18.30 -1.10 -5.51
CA GLU A 225 19.58 -1.63 -5.10
C GLU A 225 20.32 -0.67 -4.17
N ILE A 226 20.97 -1.20 -3.12
CA ILE A 226 21.64 -0.43 -2.06
C ILE A 226 22.67 0.57 -2.59
N ASN A 227 23.39 0.22 -3.65
CA ASN A 227 24.40 1.08 -4.25
C ASN A 227 23.85 2.38 -4.83
N ASN A 228 22.55 2.46 -5.04
CA ASN A 228 21.86 3.62 -5.58
C ASN A 228 21.39 4.63 -4.50
N ILE A 229 21.52 4.30 -3.22
CA ILE A 229 21.01 5.13 -2.09
C ILE A 229 21.50 6.58 -2.14
N PRO A 230 22.82 6.87 -2.22
CA PRO A 230 23.28 8.26 -2.17
C PRO A 230 22.72 9.09 -3.33
N LYS A 231 22.61 8.47 -4.50
CA LYS A 231 22.05 9.10 -5.69
C LYS A 231 20.55 9.32 -5.55
N ALA A 232 19.82 8.32 -5.09
CA ALA A 232 18.37 8.41 -4.88
C ALA A 232 18.01 9.50 -3.87
N ILE A 233 18.66 9.51 -2.71
CA ILE A 233 18.44 10.53 -1.66
C ILE A 233 18.62 11.93 -2.24
N ARG A 234 19.75 12.18 -2.93
CA ARG A 234 20.03 13.50 -3.50
C ARG A 234 18.95 13.95 -4.47
N PHE A 235 18.56 13.13 -5.44
CA PHE A 235 17.59 13.49 -6.46
C PHE A 235 16.18 13.66 -5.86
N ILE A 236 15.77 12.80 -4.93
CA ILE A 236 14.47 12.89 -4.26
C ILE A 236 14.41 14.14 -3.36
N ALA A 237 15.47 14.40 -2.58
CA ALA A 237 15.54 15.57 -1.71
C ALA A 237 15.45 16.87 -2.51
N GLU A 238 16.14 16.95 -3.65
CA GLU A 238 16.06 18.09 -4.56
C GLU A 238 14.65 18.28 -5.14
N LYS A 239 14.06 17.22 -5.70
CA LYS A 239 12.72 17.24 -6.30
C LYS A 239 11.65 17.69 -5.33
N PHE A 240 11.63 17.11 -4.12
CA PHE A 240 10.60 17.38 -3.11
C PHE A 240 11.02 18.48 -2.10
N LYS A 241 12.17 19.11 -2.30
CA LYS A 241 12.71 20.20 -1.44
C LYS A 241 12.78 19.77 0.04
N LEU A 242 13.31 18.58 0.27
CA LEU A 242 13.50 18.05 1.62
C LEU A 242 14.81 18.54 2.22
N SER A 243 14.79 18.90 3.49
CA SER A 243 15.99 19.17 4.30
C SER A 243 16.53 17.87 4.89
N ASP A 244 17.78 17.89 5.34
CA ASP A 244 18.43 16.73 5.98
C ASP A 244 17.64 16.20 7.18
N THR A 245 16.97 17.10 7.92
CA THR A 245 16.12 16.74 9.06
C THR A 245 14.81 16.03 8.68
N GLN A 246 14.52 15.95 7.40
CA GLN A 246 13.34 15.26 6.84
C GLN A 246 13.72 13.95 6.13
N ILE A 247 15.00 13.54 6.23
CA ILE A 247 15.52 12.29 5.67
C ILE A 247 15.89 11.38 6.82
N PHE A 248 15.22 10.23 6.91
CA PHE A 248 15.39 9.27 7.99
C PHE A 248 16.01 7.99 7.42
N VAL A 249 17.24 7.69 7.83
CA VAL A 249 17.91 6.45 7.44
C VAL A 249 17.80 5.47 8.60
N ASN A 250 17.27 4.28 8.33
CA ASN A 250 17.00 3.23 9.33
C ASN A 250 16.29 3.78 10.58
N PRO A 251 15.12 4.43 10.42
CA PRO A 251 14.42 5.02 11.54
C PRO A 251 14.12 3.96 12.61
N ILE A 252 14.42 4.29 13.85
CA ILE A 252 14.02 3.45 14.98
C ILE A 252 12.54 3.71 15.22
N ASN A 253 11.71 2.81 14.80
CA ASN A 253 10.30 2.84 15.13
C ASN A 253 10.16 2.30 16.57
N GLU A 254 9.87 3.16 17.53
CA GLU A 254 9.55 2.73 18.89
C GLU A 254 8.32 1.83 18.84
N LYS A 255 8.42 0.65 19.45
CA LYS A 255 7.29 -0.26 19.62
C LYS A 255 6.27 0.44 20.50
N GLN A 256 5.24 1.02 19.89
CA GLN A 256 4.08 1.47 20.64
C GLN A 256 3.17 0.28 20.87
N ASP A 257 2.55 0.22 22.05
CA ASP A 257 1.52 -0.79 22.38
C ASP A 257 0.21 -0.43 21.68
N GLN A 258 0.24 -0.53 20.35
CA GLN A 258 -0.89 -0.24 19.46
C GLN A 258 -1.59 -1.53 19.07
N PRO A 259 -2.93 -1.53 18.91
CA PRO A 259 -3.65 -2.67 18.35
C PRO A 259 -3.13 -3.05 16.97
N GLU A 260 -3.09 -4.35 16.69
CA GLU A 260 -2.72 -4.86 15.35
C GLU A 260 -3.65 -4.29 14.28
N VAL A 261 -4.95 -4.32 14.54
CA VAL A 261 -6.00 -3.83 13.64
C VAL A 261 -6.92 -2.88 14.42
N ARG A 262 -7.13 -1.69 13.86
CA ARG A 262 -8.10 -0.70 14.35
C ARG A 262 -9.42 -0.79 13.61
N GLY A 263 -9.33 -0.99 12.29
CA GLY A 263 -10.53 -0.99 11.47
C GLY A 263 -10.34 -1.67 10.14
N ILE A 264 -11.49 -1.99 9.53
CA ILE A 264 -11.60 -2.58 8.20
C ILE A 264 -12.47 -1.68 7.35
N ALA A 265 -11.99 -1.31 6.17
CA ALA A 265 -12.72 -0.53 5.20
C ALA A 265 -12.92 -1.31 3.89
N LEU A 266 -14.06 -1.08 3.23
CA LEU A 266 -14.44 -1.71 1.97
C LEU A 266 -14.66 -0.66 0.91
N ASP A 267 -13.99 -0.82 -0.25
CA ASP A 267 -14.25 -0.06 -1.45
C ASP A 267 -14.70 -0.97 -2.60
N LYS A 268 -15.95 -0.80 -3.04
CA LYS A 268 -16.57 -1.54 -4.14
C LYS A 268 -16.42 -0.83 -5.51
N ASN A 269 -15.85 0.38 -5.49
CA ASN A 269 -15.79 1.22 -6.68
C ASN A 269 -14.44 1.14 -7.41
N GLN A 270 -13.82 -0.02 -7.39
CA GLN A 270 -12.51 -0.28 -7.97
C GLN A 270 -12.57 -1.22 -9.17
N VAL A 271 -11.68 -0.99 -10.14
CA VAL A 271 -11.33 -1.93 -11.21
C VAL A 271 -9.84 -2.17 -11.19
N GLN A 272 -9.45 -3.38 -11.58
CA GLN A 272 -8.05 -3.74 -11.74
C GLN A 272 -7.67 -3.69 -13.23
N VAL A 273 -6.51 -3.14 -13.50
CA VAL A 273 -5.89 -3.12 -14.83
C VAL A 273 -4.44 -3.55 -14.69
N SER A 274 -4.02 -4.46 -15.57
CA SER A 274 -2.66 -4.98 -15.58
C SER A 274 -1.97 -4.66 -16.90
N PHE A 275 -0.79 -4.05 -16.79
CA PHE A 275 0.15 -3.91 -17.90
C PHE A 275 1.06 -5.12 -17.90
N ARG A 276 0.97 -5.93 -18.93
CA ARG A 276 1.71 -7.18 -19.06
C ARG A 276 2.93 -7.04 -19.96
N LYS A 277 3.97 -7.83 -19.68
CA LYS A 277 5.21 -7.92 -20.47
C LYS A 277 5.91 -6.57 -20.67
N LEU A 278 5.87 -5.71 -19.67
CA LEU A 278 6.61 -4.45 -19.67
C LEU A 278 8.13 -4.71 -19.66
N PRO A 279 8.94 -3.93 -20.40
CA PRO A 279 10.39 -4.05 -20.33
C PRO A 279 10.91 -3.72 -18.93
N ASP A 280 11.81 -4.54 -18.38
CA ASP A 280 12.44 -4.28 -17.08
C ASP A 280 13.60 -3.29 -17.22
N ARG A 281 13.29 -2.01 -17.22
CA ARG A 281 14.25 -0.90 -17.30
C ARG A 281 13.76 0.32 -16.54
N PRO A 282 14.68 1.24 -16.13
CA PRO A 282 14.30 2.52 -15.55
C PRO A 282 13.31 3.29 -16.44
N GLY A 283 12.34 3.97 -15.83
CA GLY A 283 11.39 4.85 -16.50
C GLY A 283 10.07 4.22 -16.92
N VAL A 284 9.91 2.88 -16.87
CA VAL A 284 8.65 2.23 -17.28
C VAL A 284 7.52 2.58 -16.30
N ALA A 285 7.73 2.44 -14.99
CA ALA A 285 6.74 2.84 -13.99
C ALA A 285 6.46 4.35 -14.06
N ALA A 286 7.52 5.16 -14.27
CA ALA A 286 7.40 6.60 -14.46
C ALA A 286 6.48 6.95 -15.63
N SER A 287 6.67 6.33 -16.81
CA SER A 287 5.86 6.60 -18.00
C SER A 287 4.37 6.32 -17.79
N ILE A 288 4.04 5.24 -17.06
CA ILE A 288 2.66 4.91 -16.71
C ILE A 288 2.08 5.97 -15.76
N CYS A 289 2.77 6.26 -14.65
CA CYS A 289 2.29 7.21 -13.66
C CYS A 289 2.19 8.64 -14.21
N LEU A 290 3.14 9.07 -15.07
CA LEU A 290 3.09 10.37 -15.73
C LEU A 290 1.88 10.47 -16.67
N ALA A 291 1.66 9.48 -17.51
CA ALA A 291 0.53 9.48 -18.43
C ALA A 291 -0.82 9.53 -17.70
N LEU A 292 -0.95 8.80 -16.59
CA LEU A 292 -2.14 8.88 -15.73
C LEU A 292 -2.28 10.27 -15.10
N ALA A 293 -1.21 10.82 -14.56
CA ALA A 293 -1.21 12.13 -13.91
C ALA A 293 -1.55 13.28 -14.88
N GLU A 294 -0.97 13.28 -16.08
CA GLU A 294 -1.22 14.27 -17.15
C GLU A 294 -2.70 14.27 -17.59
N ASN A 295 -3.37 13.13 -17.49
CA ASN A 295 -4.78 12.99 -17.83
C ASN A 295 -5.72 13.07 -16.61
N ASN A 296 -5.20 13.48 -15.43
CA ASN A 296 -5.94 13.54 -14.17
C ASN A 296 -6.66 12.23 -13.80
N LEU A 297 -6.04 11.09 -14.12
CA LEU A 297 -6.52 9.77 -13.77
C LEU A 297 -5.86 9.33 -12.46
N LEU A 298 -6.70 9.08 -11.46
CA LEU A 298 -6.25 8.59 -10.16
C LEU A 298 -6.13 7.07 -10.20
N PHE A 299 -5.01 6.57 -9.70
CA PHE A 299 -4.87 5.18 -9.31
C PHE A 299 -4.74 5.11 -7.79
N ASP A 300 -5.28 4.07 -7.21
CA ASP A 300 -5.29 3.89 -5.77
C ASP A 300 -4.10 3.01 -5.33
N THR A 301 -4.01 1.82 -5.89
CA THR A 301 -2.93 0.88 -5.61
C THR A 301 -2.16 0.58 -6.88
N ILE A 302 -0.84 0.61 -6.81
CA ILE A 302 0.05 0.13 -7.88
C ILE A 302 0.95 -0.94 -7.31
N VAL A 303 1.02 -2.06 -8.01
CA VAL A 303 1.83 -3.22 -7.65
C VAL A 303 2.70 -3.60 -8.83
N GLN A 304 3.98 -3.74 -8.60
CA GLN A 304 4.91 -4.25 -9.59
C GLN A 304 5.45 -5.59 -9.10
N SER A 305 5.22 -6.64 -9.89
CA SER A 305 5.79 -7.97 -9.66
C SER A 305 7.02 -8.21 -10.55
N GLU A 306 8.00 -8.93 -10.02
CA GLU A 306 9.11 -9.44 -10.82
C GLU A 306 8.75 -10.84 -11.33
N ARG A 307 8.76 -11.04 -12.65
CA ARG A 307 8.67 -12.39 -13.21
C ARG A 307 10.04 -13.07 -13.15
N ILE A 308 10.07 -14.29 -12.62
CA ILE A 308 11.23 -15.18 -12.77
C ILE A 308 11.15 -15.74 -14.20
N SER A 309 11.54 -14.96 -15.18
CA SER A 309 11.58 -15.43 -16.55
C SER A 309 12.84 -14.94 -17.25
N SER A 310 13.30 -15.72 -18.23
CA SER A 310 14.41 -15.33 -19.12
C SER A 310 14.10 -14.09 -19.97
N SER A 311 12.85 -13.61 -19.98
CA SER A 311 12.34 -12.58 -20.89
C SER A 311 12.67 -11.14 -20.46
N LYS A 312 13.27 -10.90 -19.30
CA LYS A 312 13.55 -9.53 -18.76
C LYS A 312 12.33 -8.59 -18.85
N THR A 313 11.16 -9.12 -18.55
CA THR A 313 9.92 -8.37 -18.50
C THR A 313 9.31 -8.42 -17.11
N LYS A 314 8.46 -7.44 -16.80
CA LYS A 314 7.72 -7.34 -15.56
C LYS A 314 6.27 -6.94 -15.83
N ASP A 315 5.41 -7.15 -14.86
CA ASP A 315 4.02 -6.72 -14.91
C ASP A 315 3.80 -5.61 -13.89
N ILE A 316 2.91 -4.68 -14.24
CA ILE A 316 2.43 -3.66 -13.32
C ILE A 316 0.92 -3.75 -13.31
N SER A 317 0.36 -4.06 -12.14
CA SER A 317 -1.08 -4.03 -11.90
C SER A 317 -1.44 -2.80 -11.08
N LEU A 318 -2.55 -2.17 -11.42
CA LEU A 318 -3.07 -1.05 -10.66
C LEU A 318 -4.57 -1.19 -10.44
N THR A 319 -5.06 -0.55 -9.39
CA THR A 319 -6.49 -0.35 -9.18
C THR A 319 -6.84 1.11 -9.38
N MET A 320 -8.00 1.36 -9.96
CA MET A 320 -8.53 2.69 -10.20
C MET A 320 -10.04 2.70 -10.05
N ASN A 321 -10.60 3.92 -9.94
CA ASN A 321 -12.05 4.08 -9.85
C ASN A 321 -12.73 3.57 -11.15
N LYS A 322 -13.85 2.85 -10.99
CA LYS A 322 -14.66 2.35 -12.12
C LYS A 322 -15.03 3.45 -13.13
N GLN A 323 -15.31 4.66 -12.62
CA GLN A 323 -15.74 5.80 -13.47
C GLN A 323 -14.61 6.30 -14.39
N ASP A 324 -13.35 6.10 -14.01
CA ASP A 324 -12.21 6.58 -14.78
C ASP A 324 -11.70 5.55 -15.79
N ARG A 325 -12.21 4.29 -15.73
CA ARG A 325 -11.72 3.19 -16.57
C ARG A 325 -11.88 3.47 -18.08
N GLU A 326 -13.00 4.01 -18.49
CA GLU A 326 -13.25 4.33 -19.92
C GLU A 326 -12.32 5.46 -20.40
N LYS A 327 -12.12 6.50 -19.58
CA LYS A 327 -11.22 7.60 -19.92
C LYS A 327 -9.77 7.12 -20.03
N ALA A 328 -9.39 6.12 -19.24
CA ALA A 328 -8.05 5.55 -19.23
C ALA A 328 -7.73 4.75 -20.52
N ASN A 329 -8.72 4.27 -21.27
CA ASN A 329 -8.50 3.43 -22.46
C ASN A 329 -7.55 4.08 -23.47
N LEU A 330 -7.81 5.34 -23.84
CA LEU A 330 -6.98 6.06 -24.82
C LEU A 330 -5.54 6.25 -24.31
N VAL A 331 -5.38 6.53 -23.01
CA VAL A 331 -4.07 6.68 -22.37
C VAL A 331 -3.32 5.36 -22.39
N PHE A 332 -4.01 4.28 -22.10
CA PHE A 332 -3.43 2.94 -22.05
C PHE A 332 -3.04 2.43 -23.45
N GLU A 333 -3.85 2.68 -24.45
CA GLU A 333 -3.53 2.34 -25.85
C GLU A 333 -2.27 3.11 -26.34
N ASP A 334 -2.14 4.39 -25.97
CA ASP A 334 -0.96 5.17 -26.33
C ASP A 334 0.30 4.68 -25.60
N LEU A 335 0.17 4.30 -24.33
CA LEU A 335 1.27 3.71 -23.55
C LEU A 335 1.77 2.38 -24.15
N THR A 336 0.87 1.49 -24.54
CA THR A 336 1.25 0.20 -25.14
C THR A 336 1.96 0.37 -26.48
N LYS A 337 1.57 1.37 -27.28
CA LYS A 337 2.29 1.72 -28.53
C LYS A 337 3.73 2.17 -28.26
N LYS A 338 3.97 2.87 -27.14
CA LYS A 338 5.30 3.34 -26.71
C LYS A 338 6.15 2.28 -26.01
N LEU A 339 5.53 1.18 -25.58
CA LEU A 339 6.16 0.07 -24.85
C LEU A 339 6.01 -1.25 -25.65
N PRO A 340 6.84 -1.47 -26.66
CA PRO A 340 6.69 -2.61 -27.58
C PRO A 340 6.64 -3.96 -26.87
N GLY A 341 5.68 -4.80 -27.24
CA GLY A 341 5.47 -6.14 -26.67
C GLY A 341 4.60 -6.17 -25.42
N SER A 342 4.29 -5.01 -24.85
CA SER A 342 3.34 -4.93 -23.74
C SER A 342 1.88 -4.93 -24.24
N TYR A 343 0.99 -5.35 -23.36
CA TYR A 343 -0.46 -5.28 -23.58
C TYR A 343 -1.18 -5.04 -22.26
N ILE A 344 -2.44 -4.67 -22.37
CA ILE A 344 -3.30 -4.41 -21.22
C ILE A 344 -4.24 -5.57 -21.04
N GLU A 345 -4.46 -5.94 -19.81
CA GLU A 345 -5.43 -6.93 -19.40
C GLU A 345 -6.32 -6.32 -18.30
N ASP A 346 -7.62 -6.38 -18.55
CA ASP A 346 -8.62 -6.02 -17.55
C ASP A 346 -8.84 -7.17 -16.57
N GLY A 347 -8.82 -6.84 -15.28
CA GLY A 347 -9.17 -7.79 -14.24
C GLY A 347 -10.69 -8.01 -14.13
N PRO A 348 -11.10 -8.96 -13.30
CA PRO A 348 -12.52 -9.19 -12.99
C PRO A 348 -13.12 -8.00 -12.21
N ALA A 349 -14.43 -8.06 -11.96
CA ALA A 349 -15.08 -7.12 -11.04
C ALA A 349 -14.58 -7.38 -9.61
N ILE A 350 -13.98 -6.36 -9.02
CA ILE A 350 -13.28 -6.46 -7.74
C ILE A 350 -13.83 -5.50 -6.69
N ALA A 351 -13.50 -5.81 -5.44
CA ALA A 351 -13.60 -4.90 -4.32
C ALA A 351 -12.30 -4.94 -3.51
N LYS A 352 -11.95 -3.82 -2.90
CA LYS A 352 -10.77 -3.70 -2.04
C LYS A 352 -11.22 -3.73 -0.59
N VAL A 353 -10.73 -4.71 0.17
CA VAL A 353 -10.88 -4.83 1.62
C VAL A 353 -9.56 -4.46 2.26
N SER A 354 -9.54 -3.42 3.06
CA SER A 354 -8.33 -2.92 3.70
C SER A 354 -8.45 -2.99 5.21
N THR A 355 -7.53 -3.70 5.82
CA THR A 355 -7.29 -3.71 7.26
C THR A 355 -6.28 -2.61 7.59
N VAL A 356 -6.60 -1.78 8.58
CA VAL A 356 -5.74 -0.66 9.01
C VAL A 356 -5.44 -0.78 10.50
N GLY A 357 -4.18 -0.57 10.88
CA GLY A 357 -3.75 -0.54 12.27
C GLY A 357 -2.24 -0.30 12.39
N ALA A 358 -1.86 0.66 13.21
CA ALA A 358 -0.45 1.03 13.41
C ALA A 358 0.38 -0.08 14.06
N GLY A 359 -0.25 -1.01 14.78
CA GLY A 359 0.42 -2.16 15.38
C GLY A 359 0.86 -3.24 14.40
N MET A 360 0.38 -3.22 13.13
CA MET A 360 0.74 -4.26 12.14
C MET A 360 2.24 -4.35 11.88
N ALA A 361 2.92 -3.20 11.80
CA ALA A 361 4.36 -3.13 11.51
C ALA A 361 5.23 -3.85 12.56
N PHE A 362 4.72 -4.01 13.79
CA PHE A 362 5.49 -4.51 14.93
C PHE A 362 5.12 -5.93 15.36
N LYS A 363 4.03 -6.48 14.82
CA LYS A 363 3.51 -7.79 15.21
C LYS A 363 3.64 -8.79 14.07
N VAL A 364 4.55 -9.74 14.28
CA VAL A 364 4.76 -10.85 13.35
C VAL A 364 3.47 -11.67 13.20
N GLY A 365 3.09 -11.95 11.94
CA GLY A 365 1.96 -12.83 11.63
C GLY A 365 0.62 -12.15 11.41
N THR A 366 0.51 -10.82 11.57
CA THR A 366 -0.75 -10.10 11.31
C THR A 366 -1.28 -10.35 9.90
N ALA A 367 -0.43 -10.27 8.88
CA ALA A 367 -0.82 -10.57 7.50
C ALA A 367 -1.33 -12.01 7.32
N GLY A 368 -0.65 -12.99 7.94
CA GLY A 368 -1.09 -14.40 7.93
C GLY A 368 -2.48 -14.60 8.52
N LYS A 369 -2.79 -13.92 9.63
CA LYS A 369 -4.13 -13.95 10.26
C LYS A 369 -5.22 -13.39 9.32
N ILE A 370 -4.94 -12.24 8.65
CA ILE A 370 -5.86 -11.62 7.69
C ILE A 370 -6.13 -12.59 6.53
N PHE A 371 -5.07 -13.16 5.96
CA PHE A 371 -5.22 -14.08 4.84
C PHE A 371 -5.89 -15.38 5.23
N ARG A 372 -5.69 -15.87 6.48
CA ARG A 372 -6.38 -17.03 7.03
C ARG A 372 -7.87 -16.78 7.16
N ALA A 373 -8.27 -15.65 7.69
CA ALA A 373 -9.67 -15.27 7.82
C ALA A 373 -10.41 -15.32 6.46
N LEU A 374 -9.80 -14.79 5.40
CA LEU A 374 -10.35 -14.89 4.05
C LEU A 374 -10.37 -16.33 3.53
N ALA A 375 -9.31 -17.10 3.78
CA ALA A 375 -9.19 -18.49 3.37
C ALA A 375 -10.26 -19.38 4.00
N ASP A 376 -10.55 -19.22 5.30
CA ASP A 376 -11.56 -19.96 6.05
C ASP A 376 -12.98 -19.72 5.49
N GLN A 377 -13.16 -18.58 4.82
CA GLN A 377 -14.36 -18.28 4.07
C GLN A 377 -14.31 -18.72 2.59
N ASN A 378 -13.24 -19.43 2.18
CA ASN A 378 -13.00 -19.85 0.80
C ASN A 378 -13.00 -18.67 -0.19
N ILE A 379 -12.43 -17.52 0.23
CA ILE A 379 -12.27 -16.31 -0.59
C ILE A 379 -10.86 -16.29 -1.17
N ASN A 380 -10.75 -16.17 -2.49
CA ASN A 380 -9.48 -15.96 -3.16
C ASN A 380 -9.06 -14.50 -3.10
N ILE A 381 -7.75 -14.26 -3.07
CA ILE A 381 -7.18 -12.92 -3.10
C ILE A 381 -6.57 -12.70 -4.48
N GLU A 382 -7.14 -11.77 -5.24
CA GLU A 382 -6.72 -11.44 -6.60
C GLU A 382 -5.43 -10.60 -6.61
N MET A 383 -5.25 -9.74 -5.60
CA MET A 383 -4.06 -8.90 -5.43
C MET A 383 -3.87 -8.55 -3.96
N ILE A 384 -2.62 -8.49 -3.53
CA ILE A 384 -2.22 -8.02 -2.20
C ILE A 384 -1.33 -6.80 -2.37
N ALA A 385 -1.62 -5.76 -1.58
CA ALA A 385 -0.74 -4.63 -1.41
C ALA A 385 -0.67 -4.24 0.07
N THR A 386 0.52 -4.13 0.61
CA THR A 386 0.70 -3.75 2.01
C THR A 386 1.49 -2.46 2.15
N SER A 387 1.22 -1.76 3.24
CA SER A 387 2.08 -0.72 3.80
C SER A 387 2.32 -1.02 5.28
N GLU A 388 3.04 -0.17 5.99
CA GLU A 388 3.35 -0.37 7.42
C GLU A 388 2.11 -0.44 8.30
N ILE A 389 1.04 0.27 7.94
CA ILE A 389 -0.19 0.37 8.74
C ILE A 389 -1.44 -0.10 8.01
N ARG A 390 -1.28 -0.66 6.79
CA ARG A 390 -2.41 -1.14 5.98
C ARG A 390 -2.06 -2.43 5.24
N THR A 391 -2.99 -3.38 5.26
CA THR A 391 -3.01 -4.54 4.38
C THR A 391 -4.27 -4.51 3.55
N SER A 392 -4.13 -4.35 2.24
CA SER A 392 -5.23 -4.34 1.27
C SER A 392 -5.28 -5.67 0.52
N CYS A 393 -6.40 -6.36 0.63
CA CYS A 393 -6.73 -7.55 -0.15
C CYS A 393 -7.77 -7.18 -1.20
N ILE A 394 -7.45 -7.36 -2.46
CA ILE A 394 -8.38 -7.24 -3.56
C ILE A 394 -9.04 -8.60 -3.74
N VAL A 395 -10.37 -8.63 -3.66
CA VAL A 395 -11.19 -9.84 -3.79
C VAL A 395 -12.22 -9.64 -4.90
N LEU A 396 -12.86 -10.71 -5.34
CA LEU A 396 -13.98 -10.58 -6.28
C LEU A 396 -15.13 -9.80 -5.65
N GLU A 397 -15.77 -8.92 -6.39
CA GLU A 397 -16.84 -8.05 -5.89
C GLU A 397 -17.98 -8.84 -5.22
N LYS A 398 -18.31 -10.03 -5.73
CA LYS A 398 -19.33 -10.92 -5.16
C LYS A 398 -19.02 -11.41 -3.75
N ASP A 399 -17.74 -11.45 -3.36
CA ASP A 399 -17.27 -11.98 -2.08
C ASP A 399 -16.98 -10.88 -1.04
N CYS A 400 -17.14 -9.61 -1.41
CA CYS A 400 -16.68 -8.46 -0.61
C CYS A 400 -17.34 -8.35 0.76
N ASP A 401 -18.66 -8.54 0.88
CA ASP A 401 -19.36 -8.45 2.17
C ASP A 401 -18.97 -9.62 3.08
N LYS A 402 -18.76 -10.80 2.50
CA LYS A 402 -18.25 -11.98 3.20
C LYS A 402 -16.83 -11.77 3.70
N ALA A 403 -15.99 -11.09 2.89
CA ALA A 403 -14.62 -10.79 3.24
C ALA A 403 -14.48 -9.79 4.40
N VAL A 404 -15.41 -8.83 4.53
CA VAL A 404 -15.44 -7.90 5.66
C VAL A 404 -15.91 -8.57 6.94
N ASN A 405 -16.78 -9.60 6.83
CA ASN A 405 -17.32 -10.34 7.98
C ASN A 405 -16.37 -11.45 8.47
N ALA A 406 -15.38 -11.83 7.69
CA ALA A 406 -14.39 -12.85 8.03
C ALA A 406 -13.44 -12.35 9.13
#